data_17c4dcfa77946e7ee46944140a437525
#
_entry.id   17c4dcfa77946e7ee46944140a437525
#
_cell.length_a   1.000
_cell.length_b   1.000
_cell.length_c   1.000
_cell.angle_alpha   90.00
_cell.angle_beta   90.00
_cell.angle_gamma   90.00
#
_symmetry.space_group_name_H-M   'P 1'
#
loop_
_entity.id
_entity.type
_entity.pdbx_description
1 polymer ?
#
loop_
_entity_poly.entity_id
_entity_poly.type
_entity_poly.pdbx_seq_one_letter_code
_entity_poly.pdbx_strand_id
1 'polypeptide(L)'
;MKWINRNDSEANFEDRRGRGRGRKNAALGGVGAIVIVIIALLLGQNPFQAVDMVNSVVPGQSTEVTDPSRANENEELKVFTLGVFNSANDVWSEIFRTQLQQSYVNPTLVTFTDETVSECGGATAAVGPFYCPADQKMYIDLNFFHQLKSDFGAKGDLAMAYVTAHEVGHHVQKLLGIIDHVNRYRGRISETEQNRLNVKLELQADFLAGVWVHHAQKMNMILLEPG
;
A
#
# COMPACT_ATOMS: atom_id res chain seq x y z
N MET A 1 -2.62 9.16 15.36
CA MET A 1 -3.58 8.02 15.53
C MET A 1 -3.13 7.18 16.72
N LYS A 2 -4.06 6.73 17.56
CA LYS A 2 -3.77 5.79 18.68
C LYS A 2 -4.47 4.46 18.46
N TRP A 3 -3.81 3.37 18.79
CA TRP A 3 -4.41 2.06 18.87
C TRP A 3 -5.20 1.90 20.18
N ILE A 4 -6.43 1.39 20.09
CA ILE A 4 -7.23 0.94 21.25
C ILE A 4 -7.11 -0.58 21.36
N ASN A 5 -7.26 -1.26 20.23
CA ASN A 5 -7.12 -2.72 20.13
C ASN A 5 -6.41 -3.05 18.82
N ARG A 6 -5.18 -3.60 18.91
CA ARG A 6 -4.34 -3.92 17.75
C ARG A 6 -4.21 -5.42 17.60
N ASN A 7 -4.40 -5.89 16.38
CA ASN A 7 -4.20 -7.30 16.00
C ASN A 7 -2.86 -7.43 15.25
N ASP A 8 -1.86 -7.99 15.90
CA ASP A 8 -0.50 -8.17 15.34
C ASP A 8 -0.28 -9.60 14.80
N SER A 9 -1.35 -10.32 14.42
CA SER A 9 -1.26 -11.67 13.88
C SER A 9 -0.45 -11.71 12.58
N GLU A 10 0.45 -12.68 12.47
CA GLU A 10 1.23 -12.96 11.25
C GLU A 10 0.60 -14.07 10.37
N ALA A 11 -0.68 -14.41 10.57
CA ALA A 11 -1.34 -15.49 9.84
C ALA A 11 -1.34 -15.30 8.29
N ASN A 12 -1.41 -14.04 7.84
CA ASN A 12 -1.39 -13.67 6.41
C ASN A 12 -0.19 -12.75 6.12
N PHE A 13 1.00 -13.15 6.59
CA PHE A 13 2.23 -12.37 6.48
C PHE A 13 3.38 -13.19 5.92
N GLU A 14 4.16 -12.58 5.04
CA GLU A 14 5.37 -13.13 4.43
C GLU A 14 6.51 -12.13 4.53
N ASP A 15 7.54 -12.42 5.33
CA ASP A 15 8.74 -11.60 5.45
C ASP A 15 9.79 -12.05 4.43
N ARG A 16 10.07 -11.18 3.47
CA ARG A 16 11.13 -11.39 2.46
C ARG A 16 12.31 -10.44 2.65
N ARG A 17 12.34 -9.65 3.72
CA ARG A 17 13.45 -8.74 4.02
C ARG A 17 14.74 -9.52 4.15
N GLY A 18 15.86 -8.96 3.63
CA GLY A 18 17.18 -9.61 3.65
C GLY A 18 17.34 -10.82 2.73
N ARG A 19 16.34 -11.16 1.92
CA ARG A 19 16.46 -12.19 0.89
C ARG A 19 16.90 -11.57 -0.44
N GLY A 20 18.20 -11.22 -0.55
CA GLY A 20 18.77 -10.75 -1.79
C GLY A 20 18.64 -11.79 -2.91
N ARG A 21 17.94 -11.49 -4.01
CA ARG A 21 17.94 -12.27 -5.25
C ARG A 21 18.59 -11.45 -6.35
N GLY A 22 19.47 -12.12 -7.11
CA GLY A 22 20.25 -11.55 -8.18
C GLY A 22 19.39 -10.79 -9.21
N ARG A 23 19.94 -9.67 -9.65
CA ARG A 23 19.41 -8.71 -10.62
C ARG A 23 18.73 -9.38 -11.82
N LYS A 24 17.43 -9.15 -11.96
CA LYS A 24 16.73 -9.18 -13.25
C LYS A 24 16.08 -7.81 -13.41
N ASN A 25 16.32 -7.16 -14.55
CA ASN A 25 15.81 -5.82 -14.85
C ASN A 25 14.29 -5.76 -14.64
N ALA A 26 13.85 -5.01 -13.64
CA ALA A 26 12.44 -4.74 -13.38
C ALA A 26 12.02 -3.52 -14.22
N ALA A 27 10.94 -3.65 -14.97
CA ALA A 27 10.31 -2.51 -15.64
C ALA A 27 9.46 -1.75 -14.62
N LEU A 28 9.61 -0.43 -14.57
CA LEU A 28 8.80 0.47 -13.75
C LEU A 28 7.32 0.35 -14.16
N GLY A 29 6.50 -0.25 -13.32
CA GLY A 29 5.04 -0.27 -13.47
C GLY A 29 4.41 0.99 -12.87
N GLY A 30 3.52 1.64 -13.62
CA GLY A 30 2.99 2.99 -13.30
C GLY A 30 2.11 3.13 -12.05
N VAL A 31 1.83 2.08 -11.29
CA VAL A 31 0.89 2.13 -10.14
C VAL A 31 1.50 2.83 -8.92
N GLY A 32 2.77 2.56 -8.60
CA GLY A 32 3.43 3.17 -7.45
C GLY A 32 3.62 4.69 -7.55
N ALA A 33 3.83 5.21 -8.77
CA ALA A 33 3.92 6.64 -9.01
C ALA A 33 2.60 7.37 -8.70
N ILE A 34 1.47 6.72 -8.89
CA ILE A 34 0.14 7.28 -8.64
C ILE A 34 -0.10 7.45 -7.14
N VAL A 35 0.26 6.47 -6.31
CA VAL A 35 0.15 6.57 -4.85
C VAL A 35 0.95 7.74 -4.31
N ILE A 36 2.17 7.95 -4.80
CA ILE A 36 3.03 9.07 -4.40
C ILE A 36 2.41 10.42 -4.80
N VAL A 37 1.83 10.50 -6.00
CA VAL A 37 1.12 11.71 -6.47
C VAL A 37 -0.09 12.01 -5.58
N ILE A 38 -0.88 11.01 -5.21
CA ILE A 38 -2.05 11.20 -4.35
C ILE A 38 -1.62 11.68 -2.96
N ILE A 39 -0.59 11.07 -2.38
CA ILE A 39 -0.06 11.50 -1.09
C ILE A 39 0.44 12.96 -1.15
N ALA A 40 1.16 13.33 -2.22
CA ALA A 40 1.61 14.69 -2.41
C ALA A 40 0.44 15.70 -2.48
N LEU A 41 -0.64 15.33 -3.19
CA LEU A 41 -1.87 16.14 -3.27
C LEU A 41 -2.55 16.28 -1.91
N LEU A 42 -2.66 15.20 -1.14
CA LEU A 42 -3.25 15.22 0.20
C LEU A 42 -2.45 16.07 1.18
N LEU A 43 -1.13 16.15 0.99
CA LEU A 43 -0.22 16.99 1.77
C LEU A 43 -0.11 18.44 1.24
N GLY A 44 -0.90 18.80 0.21
CA GLY A 44 -0.89 20.13 -0.39
C GLY A 44 0.38 20.45 -1.18
N GLN A 45 1.14 19.43 -1.59
CA GLN A 45 2.37 19.59 -2.38
C GLN A 45 2.07 19.53 -3.89
N ASN A 46 2.98 20.07 -4.70
CA ASN A 46 2.83 20.06 -6.15
C ASN A 46 3.06 18.63 -6.70
N PRO A 47 2.04 17.96 -7.30
CA PRO A 47 2.15 16.59 -7.78
C PRO A 47 3.21 16.40 -8.87
N PHE A 48 3.50 17.44 -9.66
CA PHE A 48 4.54 17.36 -10.70
C PHE A 48 5.95 17.27 -10.10
N GLN A 49 6.20 17.94 -8.97
CA GLN A 49 7.47 17.82 -8.26
C GLN A 49 7.65 16.44 -7.61
N ALA A 50 6.56 15.83 -7.14
CA ALA A 50 6.58 14.47 -6.60
C ALA A 50 6.92 13.43 -7.69
N VAL A 51 6.39 13.57 -8.89
CA VAL A 51 6.74 12.72 -10.05
C VAL A 51 8.20 12.90 -10.47
N ASP A 52 8.70 14.14 -10.49
CA ASP A 52 10.10 14.42 -10.82
C ASP A 52 11.06 13.85 -9.77
N MET A 53 10.70 13.87 -8.48
CA MET A 53 11.44 13.19 -7.41
C MET A 53 11.51 11.69 -7.62
N VAL A 54 10.38 11.05 -7.96
CA VAL A 54 10.34 9.60 -8.26
C VAL A 54 11.24 9.24 -9.44
N ASN A 55 11.25 10.08 -10.48
CA ASN A 55 12.08 9.85 -11.66
C ASN A 55 13.57 10.16 -11.44
N SER A 56 13.91 10.95 -10.42
CA SER A 56 15.30 11.30 -10.07
C SER A 56 15.96 10.34 -9.09
N VAL A 57 15.20 9.42 -8.48
CA VAL A 57 15.77 8.37 -7.63
C VAL A 57 16.50 7.36 -8.51
N VAL A 58 17.80 7.56 -8.65
CA VAL A 58 18.70 6.66 -9.38
C VAL A 58 18.70 5.29 -8.69
N PRO A 59 18.39 4.18 -9.39
CA PRO A 59 18.52 2.85 -8.82
C PRO A 59 20.02 2.56 -8.62
N GLY A 60 20.50 2.53 -7.39
CA GLY A 60 21.87 2.08 -7.25
C GLY A 60 22.65 2.37 -5.97
N GLN A 61 22.04 2.77 -4.87
CA GLN A 61 22.75 2.74 -3.58
C GLN A 61 21.85 2.15 -2.50
N SER A 62 21.72 0.82 -2.51
CA SER A 62 21.36 0.06 -1.32
C SER A 62 22.57 0.11 -0.38
N THR A 63 22.58 1.04 0.55
CA THR A 63 23.41 0.89 1.74
C THR A 63 22.78 -0.22 2.57
N GLU A 64 23.41 -1.37 2.61
CA GLU A 64 23.13 -2.38 3.64
C GLU A 64 23.10 -1.68 4.98
N VAL A 65 21.92 -1.56 5.56
CA VAL A 65 21.74 -0.88 6.85
C VAL A 65 22.17 -1.87 7.94
N THR A 66 23.45 -1.81 8.27
CA THR A 66 24.03 -2.49 9.44
C THR A 66 23.81 -1.71 10.74
N ASP A 67 23.01 -0.63 10.70
CA ASP A 67 22.68 0.19 11.87
C ASP A 67 21.59 -0.49 12.72
N PRO A 68 21.90 -0.93 13.96
CA PRO A 68 20.93 -1.58 14.84
C PRO A 68 19.69 -0.70 15.14
N SER A 69 19.82 0.63 15.10
CA SER A 69 18.70 1.56 15.33
C SER A 69 17.65 1.47 14.21
N ARG A 70 18.10 1.38 12.95
CA ARG A 70 17.19 1.19 11.79
C ARG A 70 16.58 -0.21 11.76
N ALA A 71 17.29 -1.22 12.20
CA ALA A 71 16.74 -2.57 12.32
C ALA A 71 15.56 -2.59 13.31
N ASN A 72 15.70 -1.94 14.47
CA ASN A 72 14.62 -1.81 15.45
C ASN A 72 13.45 -0.97 14.90
N GLU A 73 13.74 0.16 14.24
CA GLU A 73 12.71 1.00 13.63
C GLU A 73 11.92 0.25 12.54
N ASN A 74 12.58 -0.57 11.73
CA ASN A 74 11.91 -1.43 10.75
C ASN A 74 11.03 -2.51 11.39
N GLU A 75 11.37 -3.02 12.56
CA GLU A 75 10.49 -3.92 13.31
C GLU A 75 9.26 -3.20 13.86
N GLU A 76 9.40 -1.99 14.36
CA GLU A 76 8.27 -1.17 14.79
C GLU A 76 7.34 -0.84 13.60
N LEU A 77 7.90 -0.48 12.45
CA LEU A 77 7.14 -0.25 11.23
C LEU A 77 6.44 -1.52 10.72
N LYS A 78 7.10 -2.69 10.81
CA LYS A 78 6.46 -3.98 10.50
C LYS A 78 5.24 -4.22 11.37
N VAL A 79 5.40 -4.09 12.68
CA VAL A 79 4.31 -4.31 13.65
C VAL A 79 3.18 -3.30 13.42
N PHE A 80 3.52 -2.05 13.16
CA PHE A 80 2.54 -1.02 12.81
C PHE A 80 1.76 -1.39 11.54
N THR A 81 2.47 -1.75 10.47
CA THR A 81 1.87 -2.12 9.17
C THR A 81 0.97 -3.34 9.31
N LEU A 82 1.41 -4.36 10.06
CA LEU A 82 0.59 -5.54 10.37
C LEU A 82 -0.69 -5.15 11.11
N GLY A 83 -0.58 -4.28 12.11
CA GLY A 83 -1.74 -3.81 12.86
C GLY A 83 -2.78 -3.11 11.96
N VAL A 84 -2.33 -2.24 11.05
CA VAL A 84 -3.22 -1.57 10.07
C VAL A 84 -3.82 -2.58 9.11
N PHE A 85 -2.98 -3.45 8.53
CA PHE A 85 -3.38 -4.47 7.58
C PHE A 85 -4.44 -5.40 8.17
N ASN A 86 -4.22 -5.93 9.36
CA ASN A 86 -5.18 -6.79 10.04
C ASN A 86 -6.46 -6.06 10.40
N SER A 87 -6.37 -4.83 10.93
CA SER A 87 -7.53 -3.99 11.21
C SER A 87 -8.37 -3.73 9.96
N ALA A 88 -7.72 -3.48 8.81
CA ALA A 88 -8.43 -3.29 7.55
C ALA A 88 -9.15 -4.58 7.12
N ASN A 89 -8.50 -5.73 7.23
CA ASN A 89 -9.10 -7.02 6.91
C ASN A 89 -10.26 -7.36 7.86
N ASP A 90 -10.15 -7.07 9.15
CA ASP A 90 -11.22 -7.29 10.12
C ASP A 90 -12.45 -6.42 9.78
N VAL A 91 -12.24 -5.14 9.46
CA VAL A 91 -13.31 -4.22 9.03
C VAL A 91 -13.98 -4.73 7.74
N TRP A 92 -13.20 -5.10 6.73
CA TRP A 92 -13.74 -5.55 5.46
C TRP A 92 -14.44 -6.93 5.59
N SER A 93 -13.92 -7.83 6.41
CA SER A 93 -14.58 -9.09 6.74
C SER A 93 -15.98 -8.86 7.32
N GLU A 94 -16.10 -7.91 8.25
CA GLU A 94 -17.37 -7.55 8.85
C GLU A 94 -18.33 -6.90 7.83
N ILE A 95 -17.86 -5.98 6.98
CA ILE A 95 -18.68 -5.35 5.94
C ILE A 95 -19.15 -6.39 4.92
N PHE A 96 -18.27 -7.27 4.45
CA PHE A 96 -18.64 -8.33 3.49
C PHE A 96 -19.69 -9.24 4.08
N ARG A 97 -19.51 -9.66 5.34
CA ARG A 97 -20.46 -10.52 6.04
C ARG A 97 -21.83 -9.87 6.25
N THR A 98 -21.86 -8.61 6.73
CA THR A 98 -23.09 -7.98 7.23
C THR A 98 -23.84 -7.18 6.17
N GLN A 99 -23.14 -6.53 5.24
CA GLN A 99 -23.73 -5.63 4.25
C GLN A 99 -23.79 -6.26 2.86
N LEU A 100 -22.79 -7.05 2.47
CA LEU A 100 -22.75 -7.65 1.14
C LEU A 100 -23.21 -9.10 1.14
N GLN A 101 -23.34 -9.75 2.31
CA GLN A 101 -23.71 -11.17 2.45
C GLN A 101 -22.76 -12.09 1.66
N GLN A 102 -21.48 -11.73 1.64
CA GLN A 102 -20.41 -12.44 0.94
C GLN A 102 -19.28 -12.80 1.91
N SER A 103 -18.47 -13.77 1.53
CA SER A 103 -17.25 -14.12 2.26
C SER A 103 -16.11 -13.20 1.83
N TYR A 104 -15.36 -12.69 2.82
CA TYR A 104 -14.11 -11.97 2.58
C TYR A 104 -12.95 -12.96 2.65
N VAL A 105 -12.04 -12.90 1.70
CA VAL A 105 -10.80 -13.67 1.70
C VAL A 105 -9.67 -12.71 1.99
N ASN A 106 -8.88 -12.95 3.03
CA ASN A 106 -7.78 -12.07 3.38
C ASN A 106 -6.67 -12.12 2.31
N PRO A 107 -6.12 -10.97 1.93
CA PRO A 107 -4.87 -10.93 1.14
C PRO A 107 -3.68 -11.35 2.01
N THR A 108 -2.50 -11.47 1.41
CA THR A 108 -1.24 -11.65 2.14
C THR A 108 -0.43 -10.36 2.10
N LEU A 109 0.09 -9.92 3.25
CA LEU A 109 1.07 -8.84 3.34
C LEU A 109 2.48 -9.42 3.12
N VAL A 110 3.23 -8.83 2.21
CA VAL A 110 4.64 -9.18 1.94
C VAL A 110 5.51 -7.96 2.22
N THR A 111 6.43 -8.08 3.17
CA THR A 111 7.49 -7.08 3.35
C THR A 111 8.77 -7.52 2.63
N PHE A 112 9.45 -6.58 1.99
CA PHE A 112 10.69 -6.83 1.28
C PHE A 112 11.68 -5.68 1.47
N THR A 113 12.91 -5.83 0.96
CA THR A 113 13.93 -4.79 0.92
C THR A 113 14.46 -4.67 -0.51
N ASP A 114 14.51 -3.46 -1.03
CA ASP A 114 15.01 -3.04 -2.34
C ASP A 114 14.24 -3.62 -3.53
N GLU A 115 14.11 -4.95 -3.66
CA GLU A 115 13.44 -5.58 -4.80
C GLU A 115 12.64 -6.84 -4.39
N THR A 116 11.58 -7.11 -5.11
CA THR A 116 10.78 -8.32 -4.97
C THR A 116 10.18 -8.75 -6.30
N VAL A 117 9.63 -9.96 -6.35
CA VAL A 117 8.90 -10.50 -7.49
C VAL A 117 7.50 -10.89 -7.04
N SER A 118 6.50 -10.43 -7.80
CA SER A 118 5.09 -10.79 -7.67
C SER A 118 4.61 -11.48 -8.96
N GLU A 119 3.41 -12.01 -8.97
CA GLU A 119 2.79 -12.51 -10.22
C GLU A 119 2.42 -11.37 -11.20
N CYS A 120 2.41 -10.13 -10.73
CA CYS A 120 2.25 -8.94 -11.57
C CYS A 120 3.57 -8.46 -12.20
N GLY A 121 4.69 -9.06 -11.86
CA GLY A 121 6.04 -8.73 -12.34
C GLY A 121 7.01 -8.41 -11.20
N GLY A 122 8.23 -8.04 -11.57
CA GLY A 122 9.23 -7.54 -10.63
C GLY A 122 8.92 -6.11 -10.18
N ALA A 123 9.23 -5.79 -8.93
CA ALA A 123 9.12 -4.46 -8.37
C ALA A 123 10.35 -4.10 -7.54
N THR A 124 10.73 -2.83 -7.56
CA THR A 124 11.77 -2.25 -6.72
C THR A 124 11.14 -1.32 -5.67
N ALA A 125 11.88 -0.98 -4.64
CA ALA A 125 11.45 -0.02 -3.62
C ALA A 125 10.97 1.32 -4.21
N ALA A 126 11.50 1.74 -5.38
CA ALA A 126 11.09 2.95 -6.09
C ALA A 126 9.62 2.91 -6.60
N VAL A 127 9.01 1.73 -6.68
CA VAL A 127 7.58 1.60 -7.06
C VAL A 127 6.66 2.03 -5.93
N GLY A 128 7.15 2.03 -4.67
CA GLY A 128 6.32 2.20 -3.49
C GLY A 128 5.52 0.94 -3.13
N PRO A 129 4.64 1.01 -2.15
CA PRO A 129 3.69 -0.06 -1.83
C PRO A 129 2.78 -0.34 -3.01
N PHE A 130 2.36 -1.59 -3.18
CA PHE A 130 1.42 -1.97 -4.23
C PHE A 130 0.66 -3.25 -3.89
N TYR A 131 -0.54 -3.35 -4.42
CA TYR A 131 -1.32 -4.58 -4.43
C TYR A 131 -1.21 -5.28 -5.80
N CYS A 132 -0.95 -6.58 -5.80
CA CYS A 132 -0.99 -7.40 -7.02
C CYS A 132 -2.27 -8.23 -7.08
N PRO A 133 -3.18 -7.97 -8.03
CA PRO A 133 -4.44 -8.72 -8.13
C PRO A 133 -4.28 -10.15 -8.63
N ALA A 134 -3.12 -10.52 -9.21
CA ALA A 134 -2.89 -11.87 -9.74
C ALA A 134 -2.61 -12.88 -8.61
N ASP A 135 -1.80 -12.49 -7.61
CA ASP A 135 -1.48 -13.32 -6.45
C ASP A 135 -2.22 -12.91 -5.16
N GLN A 136 -3.01 -11.82 -5.23
CA GLN A 136 -3.77 -11.25 -4.13
C GLN A 136 -2.89 -10.90 -2.92
N LYS A 137 -1.72 -10.33 -3.18
CA LYS A 137 -0.77 -9.90 -2.16
C LYS A 137 -0.56 -8.39 -2.20
N MET A 138 -0.41 -7.82 -1.01
CA MET A 138 0.10 -6.46 -0.83
C MET A 138 1.60 -6.52 -0.59
N TYR A 139 2.36 -5.69 -1.27
CA TYR A 139 3.82 -5.62 -1.18
C TYR A 139 4.26 -4.27 -0.67
N ILE A 140 5.19 -4.25 0.28
CA ILE A 140 5.74 -3.02 0.83
C ILE A 140 7.21 -3.18 1.23
N ASP A 141 8.05 -2.24 0.78
CA ASP A 141 9.34 -1.99 1.40
C ASP A 141 9.14 -0.99 2.55
N LEU A 142 9.48 -1.38 3.77
CA LEU A 142 9.27 -0.53 4.95
C LEU A 142 10.10 0.76 4.91
N ASN A 143 11.19 0.80 4.11
CA ASN A 143 11.95 2.03 3.86
C ASN A 143 11.11 3.11 3.18
N PHE A 144 10.02 2.75 2.50
CA PHE A 144 9.07 3.71 1.94
C PHE A 144 8.50 4.65 3.01
N PHE A 145 8.24 4.17 4.21
CA PHE A 145 7.73 5.01 5.30
C PHE A 145 8.76 6.03 5.81
N HIS A 146 10.05 5.69 5.75
CA HIS A 146 11.11 6.67 6.04
C HIS A 146 11.13 7.77 4.98
N GLN A 147 11.02 7.41 3.70
CA GLN A 147 10.93 8.38 2.61
C GLN A 147 9.66 9.23 2.72
N LEU A 148 8.53 8.63 3.04
CA LEU A 148 7.27 9.34 3.25
C LEU A 148 7.39 10.42 4.33
N LYS A 149 8.12 10.14 5.40
CA LYS A 149 8.37 11.08 6.50
C LYS A 149 9.40 12.16 6.12
N SER A 150 10.52 11.78 5.48
CA SER A 150 11.63 12.70 5.14
C SER A 150 11.28 13.62 3.98
N ASP A 151 10.76 13.08 2.88
CA ASP A 151 10.67 13.77 1.60
C ASP A 151 9.32 14.48 1.45
N PHE A 152 8.26 13.92 2.03
CA PHE A 152 6.91 14.47 1.94
C PHE A 152 6.43 15.15 3.22
N GLY A 153 7.24 15.15 4.30
CA GLY A 153 6.88 15.79 5.56
C GLY A 153 5.63 15.19 6.22
N ALA A 154 5.21 14.00 5.80
CA ALA A 154 4.08 13.29 6.36
C ALA A 154 4.40 12.87 7.79
N LYS A 155 4.11 13.76 8.72
CA LYS A 155 4.29 13.52 10.16
C LYS A 155 3.07 12.77 10.68
N GLY A 156 3.27 11.52 11.08
CA GLY A 156 2.28 10.78 11.85
C GLY A 156 1.84 9.47 11.22
N ASP A 157 1.34 8.63 12.09
CA ASP A 157 0.92 7.25 11.80
C ASP A 157 -0.23 7.17 10.81
N LEU A 158 -1.05 8.22 10.70
CA LEU A 158 -2.22 8.21 9.83
C LEU A 158 -1.86 8.13 8.35
N ALA A 159 -0.76 8.79 7.91
CA ALA A 159 -0.32 8.72 6.53
C ALA A 159 0.17 7.31 6.16
N MET A 160 0.94 6.67 7.06
CA MET A 160 1.37 5.28 6.87
C MET A 160 0.19 4.31 6.89
N ALA A 161 -0.75 4.53 7.81
CA ALA A 161 -1.96 3.72 7.90
C ALA A 161 -2.83 3.86 6.65
N TYR A 162 -2.96 5.08 6.12
CA TYR A 162 -3.70 5.35 4.88
C TYR A 162 -3.13 4.56 3.69
N VAL A 163 -1.80 4.57 3.49
CA VAL A 163 -1.17 3.82 2.40
C VAL A 163 -1.50 2.32 2.50
N THR A 164 -1.34 1.74 3.69
CA THR A 164 -1.66 0.32 3.91
C THR A 164 -3.14 0.01 3.64
N ALA A 165 -4.05 0.87 4.11
CA ALA A 165 -5.49 0.70 3.90
C ALA A 165 -5.91 0.91 2.44
N HIS A 166 -5.22 1.79 1.70
CA HIS A 166 -5.41 2.01 0.26
C HIS A 166 -5.10 0.72 -0.53
N GLU A 167 -3.99 0.06 -0.24
CA GLU A 167 -3.64 -1.20 -0.90
C GLU A 167 -4.64 -2.33 -0.57
N VAL A 168 -5.16 -2.37 0.67
CA VAL A 168 -6.29 -3.26 1.02
C VAL A 168 -7.56 -2.86 0.25
N GLY A 169 -7.75 -1.58 -0.04
CA GLY A 169 -8.82 -1.07 -0.92
C GLY A 169 -8.76 -1.69 -2.32
N HIS A 170 -7.57 -1.82 -2.91
CA HIS A 170 -7.39 -2.54 -4.18
C HIS A 170 -7.74 -4.02 -4.07
N HIS A 171 -7.45 -4.66 -2.94
CA HIS A 171 -7.89 -6.04 -2.71
C HIS A 171 -9.42 -6.14 -2.68
N VAL A 172 -10.10 -5.22 -2.00
CA VAL A 172 -11.57 -5.14 -1.99
C VAL A 172 -12.11 -4.97 -3.42
N GLN A 173 -11.53 -4.07 -4.23
CA GLN A 173 -11.88 -3.91 -5.63
C GLN A 173 -11.71 -5.20 -6.44
N LYS A 174 -10.67 -5.98 -6.15
CA LYS A 174 -10.44 -7.30 -6.78
C LYS A 174 -11.55 -8.28 -6.40
N LEU A 175 -11.88 -8.39 -5.12
CA LEU A 175 -12.95 -9.28 -4.65
C LEU A 175 -14.33 -8.91 -5.21
N LEU A 176 -14.59 -7.61 -5.42
CA LEU A 176 -15.81 -7.11 -6.04
C LEU A 176 -15.80 -7.20 -7.59
N GLY A 177 -14.72 -7.71 -8.20
CA GLY A 177 -14.58 -7.85 -9.64
C GLY A 177 -14.35 -6.54 -10.41
N ILE A 178 -14.14 -5.42 -9.71
CA ILE A 178 -13.98 -4.09 -10.30
C ILE A 178 -12.66 -4.01 -11.09
N ILE A 179 -11.56 -4.47 -10.52
CA ILE A 179 -10.26 -4.52 -11.22
C ILE A 179 -10.35 -5.38 -12.47
N ASP A 180 -10.98 -6.54 -12.38
CA ASP A 180 -11.14 -7.45 -13.51
C ASP A 180 -12.02 -6.82 -14.60
N HIS A 181 -13.04 -6.05 -14.21
CA HIS A 181 -13.86 -5.30 -15.15
C HIS A 181 -13.03 -4.26 -15.92
N VAL A 182 -12.23 -3.45 -15.23
CA VAL A 182 -11.37 -2.43 -15.85
C VAL A 182 -10.31 -3.08 -16.75
N ASN A 183 -9.70 -4.17 -16.29
CA ASN A 183 -8.66 -4.88 -17.05
C ASN A 183 -9.16 -5.47 -18.37
N ARG A 184 -10.47 -5.79 -18.50
CA ARG A 184 -11.06 -6.26 -19.77
C ARG A 184 -11.01 -5.23 -20.90
N TYR A 185 -10.89 -3.94 -20.57
CA TYR A 185 -10.76 -2.87 -21.56
C TYR A 185 -9.32 -2.59 -21.97
N ARG A 186 -8.33 -3.10 -21.23
CA ARG A 186 -6.91 -2.87 -21.52
C ARG A 186 -6.56 -3.33 -22.93
N GLY A 187 -6.00 -2.42 -23.75
CA GLY A 187 -5.67 -2.64 -25.14
C GLY A 187 -6.88 -2.63 -26.11
N ARG A 188 -8.10 -2.34 -25.61
CA ARG A 188 -9.33 -2.26 -26.42
C ARG A 188 -9.90 -0.86 -26.53
N ILE A 189 -9.46 0.05 -25.67
CA ILE A 189 -9.84 1.46 -25.64
C ILE A 189 -8.59 2.32 -25.77
N SER A 190 -8.76 3.62 -25.97
CA SER A 190 -7.65 4.55 -26.05
C SER A 190 -6.88 4.60 -24.70
N GLU A 191 -5.59 4.94 -24.76
CA GLU A 191 -4.77 5.14 -23.56
C GLU A 191 -5.38 6.18 -22.61
N THR A 192 -5.93 7.27 -23.16
CA THR A 192 -6.61 8.31 -22.37
C THR A 192 -7.81 7.76 -21.60
N GLU A 193 -8.61 6.92 -22.23
CA GLU A 193 -9.76 6.28 -21.56
C GLU A 193 -9.30 5.26 -20.52
N GLN A 194 -8.26 4.47 -20.83
CA GLN A 194 -7.67 3.54 -19.87
C GLN A 194 -7.15 4.29 -18.63
N ASN A 195 -6.45 5.42 -18.82
CA ASN A 195 -5.95 6.23 -17.71
C ASN A 195 -7.09 6.83 -16.88
N ARG A 196 -8.20 7.25 -17.50
CA ARG A 196 -9.40 7.68 -16.76
C ARG A 196 -9.99 6.56 -15.90
N LEU A 197 -10.00 5.32 -16.38
CA LEU A 197 -10.45 4.18 -15.58
C LEU A 197 -9.49 3.88 -14.43
N ASN A 198 -8.19 3.95 -14.68
CA ASN A 198 -7.18 3.78 -13.63
C ASN A 198 -7.34 4.84 -12.53
N VAL A 199 -7.48 6.12 -12.89
CA VAL A 199 -7.74 7.20 -11.91
C VAL A 199 -8.99 6.92 -11.07
N LYS A 200 -10.05 6.35 -11.66
CA LYS A 200 -11.25 5.97 -10.88
C LYS A 200 -10.98 4.83 -9.91
N LEU A 201 -10.13 3.86 -10.29
CA LEU A 201 -9.72 2.80 -9.37
C LEU A 201 -8.98 3.38 -8.17
N GLU A 202 -8.02 4.29 -8.42
CA GLU A 202 -7.25 4.93 -7.35
C GLU A 202 -8.15 5.74 -6.41
N LEU A 203 -9.00 6.62 -6.96
CA LEU A 203 -9.95 7.40 -6.16
C LEU A 203 -10.93 6.52 -5.36
N GLN A 204 -11.30 5.37 -5.90
CA GLN A 204 -12.12 4.42 -5.17
C GLN A 204 -11.32 3.73 -4.06
N ALA A 205 -10.05 3.38 -4.28
CA ALA A 205 -9.19 2.83 -3.22
C ALA A 205 -8.99 3.85 -2.08
N ASP A 206 -8.83 5.14 -2.41
CA ASP A 206 -8.81 6.24 -1.44
C ASP A 206 -10.09 6.30 -0.61
N PHE A 207 -11.24 6.23 -1.28
CA PHE A 207 -12.55 6.19 -0.60
C PHE A 207 -12.66 4.96 0.32
N LEU A 208 -12.22 3.78 -0.13
CA LEU A 208 -12.25 2.55 0.65
C LEU A 208 -11.31 2.62 1.87
N ALA A 209 -10.17 3.29 1.76
CA ALA A 209 -9.32 3.60 2.91
C ALA A 209 -10.04 4.49 3.95
N GLY A 210 -10.80 5.49 3.49
CA GLY A 210 -11.66 6.30 4.35
C GLY A 210 -12.77 5.50 5.04
N VAL A 211 -13.36 4.53 4.33
CA VAL A 211 -14.34 3.59 4.90
C VAL A 211 -13.71 2.78 6.03
N TRP A 212 -12.48 2.27 5.83
CA TRP A 212 -11.76 1.59 6.89
C TRP A 212 -11.59 2.48 8.13
N VAL A 213 -11.09 3.71 7.97
CA VAL A 213 -10.88 4.64 9.10
C VAL A 213 -12.18 4.81 9.90
N HIS A 214 -13.30 5.05 9.22
CA HIS A 214 -14.60 5.23 9.86
C HIS A 214 -15.02 3.99 10.66
N HIS A 215 -14.94 2.82 10.04
CA HIS A 215 -15.36 1.57 10.69
C HIS A 215 -14.40 1.12 11.79
N ALA A 216 -13.09 1.29 11.62
CA ALA A 216 -12.10 0.97 12.65
C ALA A 216 -12.31 1.81 13.93
N GLN A 217 -12.68 3.10 13.79
CA GLN A 217 -13.09 3.91 14.94
C GLN A 217 -14.38 3.36 15.58
N LYS A 218 -15.40 3.04 14.78
CA LYS A 218 -16.68 2.50 15.27
C LYS A 218 -16.52 1.15 15.98
N MET A 219 -15.56 0.34 15.55
CA MET A 219 -15.20 -0.95 16.14
C MET A 219 -14.22 -0.82 17.32
N ASN A 220 -13.90 0.40 17.76
CA ASN A 220 -12.93 0.69 18.84
C ASN A 220 -11.54 0.07 18.60
N MET A 221 -11.08 0.04 17.36
CA MET A 221 -9.73 -0.40 17.02
C MET A 221 -8.72 0.75 17.10
N ILE A 222 -9.12 1.92 16.62
CA ILE A 222 -8.29 3.13 16.58
C ILE A 222 -9.03 4.35 17.12
N LEU A 223 -8.26 5.35 17.56
CA LEU A 223 -8.71 6.69 17.89
C LEU A 223 -7.95 7.70 17.02
N LEU A 224 -8.66 8.55 16.29
CA LEU A 224 -8.05 9.71 15.64
C LEU A 224 -7.89 10.83 16.67
N GLU A 225 -6.68 11.35 16.77
CA GLU A 225 -6.38 12.52 17.60
C GLU A 225 -6.63 13.78 16.78
N PRO A 226 -7.10 14.88 17.40
CA PRO A 226 -7.14 16.17 16.75
C PRO A 226 -5.75 16.55 16.26
N GLY A 227 -5.64 17.05 15.02
CA GLY A 227 -4.39 17.54 14.43
C GLY A 227 -3.95 18.87 15.03
#